data_4e12626d2a35f2d52fb51fcb1b175f6d
#
_entry.id   4e12626d2a35f2d52fb51fcb1b175f6d
#
_cell.length_a   1.000
_cell.length_b   1.000
_cell.length_c   1.000
_cell.angle_alpha   90.00
_cell.angle_beta   90.00
_cell.angle_gamma   90.00
#
_symmetry.space_group_name_H-M   'P 1'
#
loop_
_entity.id
_entity.type
_entity.pdbx_description
1 polymer ?
#
loop_
_entity_poly.entity_id
_entity_poly.type
_entity_poly.pdbx_seq_one_letter_code
_entity_poly.pdbx_strand_id
1 'polypeptide(L)'
;DLDHLARLAVTVDAKVLLLSHMRGHICDMDLLMQICDGAGVKVVEDCAHTMGGAWNGVPSGRHGAMAAYSTQTYKHMNSGEGGILTSDDPDLMARAIVLSGSYMLYARHRAAPPPEAFEQIRWVTPNVSGRMDNLRAAILRPQLADLPRQVARWNALYHAVETGLRNTSGLRIIERPEQESIVGSSIQFRLPSFSEAQIAAVLKACAARGVDMKWFGGAEPVGFTSRYD
;
A
#
# COMPACT_ATOMS: atom_id res chain seq x y z
N ASP A 1 7.72 -7.76 11.87
CA ASP A 1 8.57 -8.75 12.54
C ASP A 1 8.56 -10.05 11.72
N LEU A 2 9.64 -10.25 10.92
CA LEU A 2 9.75 -11.39 10.01
C LEU A 2 10.05 -12.70 10.74
N ASP A 3 10.70 -12.66 11.90
CA ASP A 3 10.88 -13.86 12.73
C ASP A 3 9.54 -14.37 13.28
N HIS A 4 8.65 -13.46 13.63
CA HIS A 4 7.30 -13.83 14.03
C HIS A 4 6.52 -14.41 12.84
N LEU A 5 6.61 -13.79 11.66
CA LEU A 5 5.99 -14.31 10.45
C LEU A 5 6.50 -15.73 10.13
N ALA A 6 7.82 -15.98 10.21
CA ALA A 6 8.40 -17.29 9.95
C ALA A 6 7.84 -18.37 10.89
N ARG A 7 7.66 -18.04 12.18
CA ARG A 7 7.01 -18.97 13.12
C ARG A 7 5.55 -19.22 12.80
N LEU A 8 4.79 -18.16 12.47
CA LEU A 8 3.36 -18.31 12.14
C LEU A 8 3.15 -19.07 10.84
N ALA A 9 3.96 -18.84 9.82
CA ALA A 9 3.83 -19.47 8.51
C ALA A 9 3.90 -21.01 8.57
N VAL A 10 4.59 -21.58 9.57
CA VAL A 10 4.68 -23.03 9.76
C VAL A 10 3.70 -23.58 10.79
N THR A 11 3.11 -22.73 11.62
CA THR A 11 2.20 -23.17 12.71
C THR A 11 0.73 -22.93 12.41
N VAL A 12 0.44 -21.98 11.54
CA VAL A 12 -0.93 -21.60 11.14
C VAL A 12 -1.18 -22.08 9.72
N ASP A 13 -2.29 -22.77 9.47
CA ASP A 13 -2.68 -23.23 8.11
C ASP A 13 -3.24 -22.05 7.28
N ALA A 14 -2.49 -20.96 7.20
CA ALA A 14 -2.83 -19.82 6.37
C ALA A 14 -2.31 -20.05 4.94
N LYS A 15 -3.15 -19.82 3.95
CA LYS A 15 -2.79 -19.94 2.52
C LYS A 15 -2.46 -18.60 1.88
N VAL A 16 -2.84 -17.51 2.53
CA VAL A 16 -2.67 -16.14 2.02
C VAL A 16 -2.21 -15.21 3.14
N LEU A 17 -1.21 -14.41 2.84
CA LEU A 17 -0.79 -13.27 3.65
C LEU A 17 -1.25 -11.99 2.95
N LEU A 18 -2.09 -11.17 3.60
CA LEU A 18 -2.32 -9.79 3.19
C LEU A 18 -1.25 -8.91 3.84
N LEU A 19 -0.30 -8.45 3.04
CA LEU A 19 0.80 -7.59 3.47
C LEU A 19 0.43 -6.13 3.23
N SER A 20 0.21 -5.34 4.26
CA SER A 20 -0.01 -3.91 4.12
C SER A 20 1.28 -3.12 4.30
N HIS A 21 1.71 -2.40 3.27
CA HIS A 21 2.83 -1.47 3.31
C HIS A 21 2.44 -0.15 4.01
N MET A 22 2.15 -0.26 5.29
CA MET A 22 1.55 0.83 6.07
C MET A 22 2.42 2.09 6.05
N ARG A 23 1.79 3.21 5.70
CA ARG A 23 2.44 4.53 5.63
C ARG A 23 3.66 4.60 4.71
N GLY A 24 3.74 3.72 3.72
CA GLY A 24 4.78 3.73 2.73
C GLY A 24 6.11 3.10 3.19
N HIS A 25 6.09 2.30 4.26
CA HIS A 25 7.23 1.47 4.65
C HIS A 25 7.15 0.10 3.98
N ILE A 26 8.19 -0.25 3.24
CA ILE A 26 8.35 -1.55 2.62
C ILE A 26 9.31 -2.36 3.51
N CYS A 27 8.89 -3.54 3.95
CA CYS A 27 9.77 -4.42 4.73
C CYS A 27 10.78 -5.12 3.81
N ASP A 28 11.68 -5.91 4.40
CA ASP A 28 12.55 -6.79 3.64
C ASP A 28 11.71 -7.81 2.84
N MET A 29 11.47 -7.46 1.57
CA MET A 29 10.63 -8.26 0.69
C MET A 29 11.33 -9.55 0.24
N ASP A 30 12.66 -9.55 0.16
CA ASP A 30 13.41 -10.75 -0.23
C ASP A 30 13.24 -11.83 0.84
N LEU A 31 13.44 -11.47 2.12
CA LEU A 31 13.25 -12.40 3.24
C LEU A 31 11.77 -12.77 3.42
N LEU A 32 10.84 -11.80 3.28
CA LEU A 32 9.40 -12.07 3.40
C LEU A 32 8.95 -13.10 2.37
N MET A 33 9.32 -12.92 1.10
CA MET A 33 8.94 -13.84 0.03
C MET A 33 9.59 -15.21 0.24
N GLN A 34 10.86 -15.27 0.67
CA GLN A 34 11.51 -16.54 1.00
C GLN A 34 10.74 -17.32 2.08
N ILE A 35 10.27 -16.64 3.14
CA ILE A 35 9.45 -17.25 4.21
C ILE A 35 8.13 -17.77 3.65
N CYS A 36 7.42 -16.92 2.92
CA CYS A 36 6.09 -17.25 2.41
C CYS A 36 6.12 -18.37 1.37
N ASP A 37 7.05 -18.31 0.42
CA ASP A 37 7.19 -19.34 -0.63
C ASP A 37 7.59 -20.69 -0.01
N GLY A 38 8.50 -20.69 0.98
CA GLY A 38 8.88 -21.89 1.72
C GLY A 38 7.73 -22.55 2.48
N ALA A 39 6.74 -21.77 2.89
CA ALA A 39 5.53 -22.24 3.58
C ALA A 39 4.32 -22.43 2.65
N GLY A 40 4.44 -22.16 1.35
CA GLY A 40 3.33 -22.24 0.40
C GLY A 40 2.25 -21.17 0.60
N VAL A 41 2.61 -20.04 1.21
CA VAL A 41 1.71 -18.91 1.48
C VAL A 41 1.78 -17.91 0.34
N LYS A 42 0.64 -17.60 -0.28
CA LYS A 42 0.54 -16.55 -1.31
C LYS A 42 0.50 -15.17 -0.68
N VAL A 43 1.31 -14.25 -1.18
CA VAL A 43 1.32 -12.85 -0.71
C VAL A 43 0.43 -11.99 -1.60
N VAL A 44 -0.45 -11.21 -0.97
CA VAL A 44 -1.22 -10.13 -1.60
C VAL A 44 -0.74 -8.82 -0.98
N GLU A 45 -0.22 -7.92 -1.83
CA GLU A 45 0.34 -6.65 -1.35
C GLU A 45 -0.73 -5.55 -1.34
N ASP A 46 -0.98 -4.95 -0.18
CA ASP A 46 -1.70 -3.68 -0.07
C ASP A 46 -0.72 -2.52 -0.26
N CYS A 47 -0.68 -2.01 -1.48
CA CYS A 47 0.18 -0.93 -1.93
C CYS A 47 -0.49 0.45 -1.87
N ALA A 48 -1.53 0.62 -1.06
CA ALA A 48 -2.27 1.89 -0.96
C ALA A 48 -1.39 3.09 -0.55
N HIS A 49 -0.18 2.86 -0.05
CA HIS A 49 0.77 3.89 0.40
C HIS A 49 2.15 3.80 -0.25
N THR A 50 2.34 2.93 -1.25
CA THR A 50 3.66 2.68 -1.86
C THR A 50 3.68 2.78 -3.38
N MET A 51 2.66 3.39 -3.98
CA MET A 51 2.62 3.58 -5.43
C MET A 51 3.81 4.42 -5.90
N GLY A 52 4.73 3.80 -6.66
CA GLY A 52 5.99 4.39 -7.12
C GLY A 52 7.20 4.07 -6.23
N GLY A 53 7.01 3.35 -5.12
CA GLY A 53 8.10 2.82 -4.30
C GLY A 53 8.61 1.47 -4.82
N ALA A 54 9.77 1.03 -4.31
CA ALA A 54 10.39 -0.24 -4.70
C ALA A 54 11.25 -0.82 -3.56
N TRP A 55 11.51 -2.11 -3.64
CA TRP A 55 12.49 -2.83 -2.83
C TRP A 55 13.52 -3.49 -3.75
N ASN A 56 14.81 -3.24 -3.54
CA ASN A 56 15.90 -3.71 -4.43
C ASN A 56 15.63 -3.50 -5.92
N GLY A 57 15.02 -2.34 -6.26
CA GLY A 57 14.67 -1.99 -7.65
C GLY A 57 13.42 -2.68 -8.20
N VAL A 58 12.82 -3.63 -7.47
CA VAL A 58 11.54 -4.25 -7.84
C VAL A 58 10.40 -3.36 -7.32
N PRO A 59 9.51 -2.86 -8.17
CA PRO A 59 8.39 -2.01 -7.76
C PRO A 59 7.51 -2.70 -6.71
N SER A 60 7.10 -1.94 -5.69
CA SER A 60 6.06 -2.37 -4.74
C SER A 60 4.83 -2.85 -5.51
N GLY A 61 4.28 -3.98 -5.11
CA GLY A 61 3.16 -4.64 -5.78
C GLY A 61 3.56 -5.62 -6.89
N ARG A 62 4.88 -5.91 -7.03
CA ARG A 62 5.38 -6.92 -7.95
C ARG A 62 6.15 -8.07 -7.29
N HIS A 63 6.11 -8.15 -5.98
CA HIS A 63 6.73 -9.23 -5.22
C HIS A 63 5.75 -10.39 -4.98
N GLY A 64 4.51 -10.06 -4.59
CA GLY A 64 3.46 -11.04 -4.31
C GLY A 64 2.72 -11.54 -5.55
N ALA A 65 1.78 -12.45 -5.33
CA ALA A 65 0.92 -12.99 -6.39
C ALA A 65 -0.06 -11.95 -6.96
N MET A 66 -0.41 -10.93 -6.15
CA MET A 66 -1.35 -9.88 -6.51
C MET A 66 -1.09 -8.63 -5.67
N ALA A 67 -1.42 -7.46 -6.21
CA ALA A 67 -1.35 -6.22 -5.45
C ALA A 67 -2.55 -5.31 -5.72
N ALA A 68 -2.90 -4.52 -4.69
CA ALA A 68 -3.94 -3.52 -4.76
C ALA A 68 -3.38 -2.13 -4.44
N TYR A 69 -3.70 -1.14 -5.29
CA TYR A 69 -3.38 0.26 -5.08
C TYR A 69 -4.68 1.05 -4.92
N SER A 70 -4.70 1.98 -4.00
CA SER A 70 -5.85 2.86 -3.79
C SER A 70 -5.75 4.12 -4.64
N THR A 71 -6.86 4.55 -5.22
CA THR A 71 -7.00 5.85 -5.90
C THR A 71 -7.98 6.78 -5.18
N GLN A 72 -8.18 6.53 -3.88
CA GLN A 72 -8.96 7.38 -2.99
C GLN A 72 -8.33 8.78 -2.85
N THR A 73 -9.09 9.78 -2.50
CA THR A 73 -8.74 11.22 -2.51
C THR A 73 -7.36 11.56 -1.92
N TYR A 74 -6.90 10.86 -0.89
CA TYR A 74 -5.63 11.17 -0.20
C TYR A 74 -4.46 10.28 -0.64
N LYS A 75 -4.57 9.64 -1.81
CA LYS A 75 -3.51 8.76 -2.32
C LYS A 75 -2.63 9.44 -3.37
N HIS A 76 -1.55 8.79 -3.76
CA HIS A 76 -0.54 9.30 -4.70
C HIS A 76 -1.10 9.66 -6.08
N MET A 77 -2.06 8.88 -6.55
CA MET A 77 -2.97 9.25 -7.63
C MET A 77 -4.38 9.15 -7.08
N ASN A 78 -5.25 10.06 -7.47
CA ASN A 78 -6.61 10.04 -6.96
C ASN A 78 -7.67 10.36 -8.02
N SER A 79 -8.82 9.71 -7.88
CA SER A 79 -10.04 9.93 -8.66
C SER A 79 -11.28 10.07 -7.75
N GLY A 80 -11.07 10.50 -6.50
CA GLY A 80 -12.09 10.53 -5.45
C GLY A 80 -12.17 9.18 -4.73
N GLU A 81 -12.62 8.16 -5.39
CA GLU A 81 -12.63 6.78 -4.94
C GLU A 81 -12.16 5.85 -6.05
N GLY A 82 -11.73 4.63 -5.69
CA GLY A 82 -11.33 3.60 -6.63
C GLY A 82 -10.02 2.90 -6.25
N GLY A 83 -9.59 1.99 -7.12
CA GLY A 83 -8.35 1.24 -6.95
C GLY A 83 -7.90 0.60 -8.26
N ILE A 84 -6.68 0.10 -8.24
CA ILE A 84 -6.06 -0.65 -9.33
C ILE A 84 -5.59 -1.97 -8.73
N LEU A 85 -5.95 -3.08 -9.38
CA LEU A 85 -5.46 -4.41 -9.05
C LEU A 85 -4.46 -4.85 -10.12
N THR A 86 -3.36 -5.46 -9.69
CA THR A 86 -2.33 -5.99 -10.59
C THR A 86 -1.94 -7.40 -10.20
N SER A 87 -1.64 -8.23 -11.21
CA SER A 87 -1.09 -9.57 -11.06
C SER A 87 -0.41 -9.97 -12.38
N ASP A 88 0.65 -10.77 -12.29
CA ASP A 88 1.25 -11.42 -13.43
C ASP A 88 0.65 -12.84 -13.66
N ASP A 89 -0.24 -13.29 -12.78
CA ASP A 89 -0.98 -14.56 -12.88
C ASP A 89 -2.25 -14.35 -13.72
N PRO A 90 -2.36 -14.96 -14.91
CA PRO A 90 -3.48 -14.78 -15.81
C PRO A 90 -4.80 -15.33 -15.23
N ASP A 91 -4.77 -16.38 -14.41
CA ASP A 91 -5.98 -16.97 -13.84
C ASP A 91 -6.55 -16.09 -12.72
N LEU A 92 -5.68 -15.55 -11.85
CA LEU A 92 -6.08 -14.56 -10.84
C LEU A 92 -6.63 -13.30 -11.50
N MET A 93 -5.98 -12.80 -12.55
CA MET A 93 -6.42 -11.60 -13.24
C MET A 93 -7.74 -11.83 -14.00
N ALA A 94 -7.92 -12.98 -14.65
CA ALA A 94 -9.17 -13.32 -15.30
C ALA A 94 -10.34 -13.35 -14.31
N ARG A 95 -10.15 -13.97 -13.13
CA ARG A 95 -11.17 -13.98 -12.05
C ARG A 95 -11.48 -12.56 -11.56
N ALA A 96 -10.46 -11.72 -11.36
CA ALA A 96 -10.65 -10.33 -10.93
C ALA A 96 -11.45 -9.52 -11.96
N ILE A 97 -11.17 -9.69 -13.27
CA ILE A 97 -11.89 -9.02 -14.36
C ILE A 97 -13.36 -9.45 -14.40
N VAL A 98 -13.65 -10.75 -14.33
CA VAL A 98 -15.03 -11.26 -14.31
C VAL A 98 -15.76 -10.78 -13.05
N LEU A 99 -15.12 -10.91 -11.88
CA LEU A 99 -15.68 -10.48 -10.59
C LEU A 99 -16.01 -8.98 -10.58
N SER A 100 -15.17 -8.14 -11.19
CA SER A 100 -15.41 -6.70 -11.29
C SER A 100 -16.65 -6.34 -12.14
N GLY A 101 -17.16 -7.26 -12.93
CA GLY A 101 -18.41 -7.09 -13.68
C GLY A 101 -18.25 -6.65 -15.12
N SER A 102 -17.35 -7.28 -15.85
CA SER A 102 -17.13 -6.98 -17.28
C SER A 102 -18.25 -7.42 -18.22
N TYR A 103 -19.28 -8.11 -17.72
CA TYR A 103 -20.46 -8.58 -18.48
C TYR A 103 -20.13 -9.31 -19.79
N MET A 104 -19.17 -10.24 -19.75
CA MET A 104 -18.65 -10.97 -20.94
C MET A 104 -17.90 -10.10 -21.95
N LEU A 105 -17.56 -8.84 -21.60
CA LEU A 105 -16.79 -7.95 -22.47
C LEU A 105 -15.29 -7.95 -22.15
N TYR A 106 -14.83 -8.91 -21.36
CA TYR A 106 -13.43 -9.04 -20.93
C TYR A 106 -12.44 -9.15 -22.08
N ALA A 107 -12.83 -9.73 -23.22
CA ALA A 107 -11.99 -9.78 -24.43
C ALA A 107 -11.69 -8.38 -25.03
N ARG A 108 -12.40 -7.34 -24.61
CA ARG A 108 -12.17 -5.95 -25.04
C ARG A 108 -11.13 -5.22 -24.20
N HIS A 109 -10.70 -5.76 -23.07
CA HIS A 109 -9.64 -5.18 -22.27
C HIS A 109 -8.31 -5.32 -23.01
N ARG A 110 -7.56 -4.23 -23.14
CA ARG A 110 -6.29 -4.23 -23.91
C ARG A 110 -5.19 -5.10 -23.29
N ALA A 111 -5.22 -5.27 -21.97
CA ALA A 111 -4.28 -6.08 -21.19
C ALA A 111 -4.98 -7.29 -20.57
N ALA A 112 -6.03 -7.81 -21.22
CA ALA A 112 -6.73 -9.00 -20.74
C ALA A 112 -5.80 -10.23 -20.83
N PRO A 113 -5.93 -11.17 -19.88
CA PRO A 113 -5.44 -12.53 -20.06
C PRO A 113 -5.96 -13.17 -21.35
N PRO A 114 -5.31 -14.23 -21.85
CA PRO A 114 -5.77 -14.93 -23.03
C PRO A 114 -7.18 -15.49 -22.81
N PRO A 115 -8.01 -15.63 -23.87
CA PRO A 115 -9.42 -16.03 -23.77
C PRO A 115 -9.64 -17.34 -23.00
N GLU A 116 -8.70 -18.27 -23.08
CA GLU A 116 -8.75 -19.58 -22.45
C GLU A 116 -8.81 -19.47 -20.91
N ALA A 117 -8.18 -18.46 -20.32
CA ALA A 117 -8.22 -18.21 -18.88
C ALA A 117 -9.64 -17.88 -18.37
N PHE A 118 -10.54 -17.44 -19.23
CA PHE A 118 -11.92 -17.11 -18.86
C PHE A 118 -12.91 -18.28 -18.99
N GLU A 119 -12.59 -19.30 -19.79
CA GLU A 119 -13.55 -20.35 -20.16
C GLU A 119 -14.15 -21.10 -18.98
N GLN A 120 -13.32 -21.44 -17.99
CA GLN A 120 -13.77 -22.22 -16.82
C GLN A 120 -14.42 -21.35 -15.74
N ILE A 121 -14.06 -20.06 -15.68
CA ILE A 121 -14.43 -19.20 -14.54
C ILE A 121 -15.65 -18.31 -14.83
N ARG A 122 -15.91 -17.98 -16.10
CA ARG A 122 -16.97 -17.04 -16.51
C ARG A 122 -18.37 -17.41 -16.07
N TRP A 123 -18.62 -18.71 -15.87
CA TRP A 123 -19.92 -19.23 -15.48
C TRP A 123 -20.11 -19.43 -13.97
N VAL A 124 -18.99 -19.40 -13.21
CA VAL A 124 -19.00 -19.68 -11.78
C VAL A 124 -18.53 -18.50 -10.92
N THR A 125 -18.00 -17.45 -11.55
CA THR A 125 -17.54 -16.26 -10.84
C THR A 125 -18.69 -15.24 -10.71
N PRO A 126 -19.03 -14.83 -9.47
CA PRO A 126 -20.08 -13.81 -9.27
C PRO A 126 -19.61 -12.44 -9.80
N ASN A 127 -20.57 -11.55 -10.03
CA ASN A 127 -20.33 -10.17 -10.42
C ASN A 127 -20.62 -9.24 -9.23
N VAL A 128 -19.61 -8.47 -8.77
CA VAL A 128 -19.75 -7.51 -7.68
C VAL A 128 -19.78 -6.04 -8.16
N SER A 129 -19.80 -5.82 -9.47
CA SER A 129 -19.81 -4.46 -10.08
C SER A 129 -18.74 -3.51 -9.55
N GLY A 130 -17.53 -4.02 -9.36
CA GLY A 130 -16.37 -3.28 -8.79
C GLY A 130 -15.48 -2.57 -9.82
N ARG A 131 -15.92 -2.47 -11.09
CA ARG A 131 -15.12 -1.84 -12.14
C ARG A 131 -15.03 -0.33 -12.01
N MET A 132 -13.89 0.22 -12.36
CA MET A 132 -13.71 1.67 -12.50
C MET A 132 -14.44 2.20 -13.73
N ASP A 133 -15.10 3.34 -13.61
CA ASP A 133 -15.72 4.04 -14.75
C ASP A 133 -14.67 4.80 -15.58
N ASN A 134 -15.07 5.14 -16.83
CA ASN A 134 -14.18 5.82 -17.76
C ASN A 134 -13.78 7.23 -17.31
N LEU A 135 -14.63 7.93 -16.55
CA LEU A 135 -14.33 9.27 -16.05
C LEU A 135 -13.18 9.22 -15.05
N ARG A 136 -13.25 8.32 -14.05
CA ARG A 136 -12.17 8.12 -13.09
C ARG A 136 -10.88 7.66 -13.77
N ALA A 137 -10.98 6.75 -14.72
CA ALA A 137 -9.81 6.30 -15.50
C ALA A 137 -9.18 7.47 -16.29
N ALA A 138 -9.97 8.35 -16.87
CA ALA A 138 -9.48 9.54 -17.57
C ALA A 138 -8.78 10.53 -16.63
N ILE A 139 -9.29 10.71 -15.41
CA ILE A 139 -8.66 11.54 -14.37
C ILE A 139 -7.30 10.96 -13.93
N LEU A 140 -7.18 9.62 -13.81
CA LEU A 140 -5.95 8.97 -13.36
C LEU A 140 -4.87 8.91 -14.43
N ARG A 141 -5.22 8.83 -15.68
CA ARG A 141 -4.27 8.67 -16.80
C ARG A 141 -3.15 9.74 -16.84
N PRO A 142 -3.43 11.05 -16.78
CA PRO A 142 -2.37 12.07 -16.72
C PRO A 142 -1.59 12.00 -15.41
N GLN A 143 -2.21 11.63 -14.29
CA GLN A 143 -1.51 11.49 -13.02
C GLN A 143 -0.50 10.33 -13.05
N LEU A 144 -0.83 9.22 -13.72
CA LEU A 144 0.10 8.10 -13.90
C LEU A 144 1.34 8.52 -14.69
N ALA A 145 1.17 9.31 -15.74
CA ALA A 145 2.28 9.82 -16.54
C ALA A 145 3.18 10.78 -15.75
N ASP A 146 2.60 11.53 -14.80
CA ASP A 146 3.30 12.51 -13.96
C ASP A 146 3.84 11.92 -12.64
N LEU A 147 3.49 10.68 -12.30
CA LEU A 147 3.82 10.05 -11.02
C LEU A 147 5.32 10.12 -10.67
N PRO A 148 6.28 9.84 -11.59
CA PRO A 148 7.71 9.92 -11.26
C PRO A 148 8.13 11.31 -10.79
N ARG A 149 7.61 12.37 -11.41
CA ARG A 149 7.87 13.77 -11.02
C ARG A 149 7.30 14.08 -9.63
N GLN A 150 6.10 13.60 -9.34
CA GLN A 150 5.48 13.78 -8.03
C GLN A 150 6.23 13.02 -6.93
N VAL A 151 6.66 11.79 -7.18
CA VAL A 151 7.50 11.01 -6.25
C VAL A 151 8.78 11.76 -5.93
N ALA A 152 9.49 12.27 -6.95
CA ALA A 152 10.70 13.05 -6.74
C ALA A 152 10.45 14.30 -5.87
N ARG A 153 9.33 15.00 -6.09
CA ARG A 153 8.93 16.17 -5.29
C ARG A 153 8.62 15.78 -3.83
N TRP A 154 7.86 14.72 -3.61
CA TRP A 154 7.54 14.25 -2.25
C TRP A 154 8.81 13.81 -1.51
N ASN A 155 9.72 13.10 -2.19
CA ASN A 155 10.97 12.68 -1.59
C ASN A 155 11.87 13.86 -1.21
N ALA A 156 11.93 14.89 -2.03
CA ALA A 156 12.67 16.12 -1.69
C ALA A 156 12.09 16.81 -0.44
N LEU A 157 10.76 16.90 -0.33
CA LEU A 157 10.09 17.43 0.88
C LEU A 157 10.31 16.53 2.10
N TYR A 158 10.21 15.22 1.92
CA TYR A 158 10.47 14.25 2.98
C TYR A 158 11.86 14.43 3.57
N HIS A 159 12.89 14.46 2.74
CA HIS A 159 14.29 14.60 3.21
C HIS A 159 14.55 15.97 3.86
N ALA A 160 13.93 17.03 3.38
CA ALA A 160 14.03 18.34 4.02
C ALA A 160 13.44 18.31 5.45
N VAL A 161 12.25 17.70 5.62
CA VAL A 161 11.60 17.55 6.93
C VAL A 161 12.39 16.59 7.81
N GLU A 162 12.81 15.44 7.27
CA GLU A 162 13.61 14.43 7.96
C GLU A 162 14.89 15.03 8.55
N THR A 163 15.61 15.80 7.77
CA THR A 163 16.84 16.48 8.22
C THR A 163 16.58 17.40 9.41
N GLY A 164 15.49 18.17 9.38
CA GLY A 164 15.09 19.02 10.50
C GLY A 164 14.71 18.21 11.76
N LEU A 165 13.96 17.14 11.58
CA LEU A 165 13.53 16.29 12.68
C LEU A 165 14.68 15.49 13.32
N ARG A 166 15.68 15.01 12.55
CA ARG A 166 16.86 14.31 13.08
C ARG A 166 17.67 15.18 14.05
N ASN A 167 17.63 16.49 13.89
CA ASN A 167 18.30 17.45 14.76
C ASN A 167 17.45 17.84 15.98
N THR A 168 16.27 17.26 16.14
CA THR A 168 15.35 17.59 17.26
C THR A 168 15.52 16.60 18.41
N SER A 169 15.90 17.11 19.59
CA SER A 169 16.06 16.29 20.79
C SER A 169 14.76 15.62 21.21
N GLY A 170 14.86 14.36 21.66
CA GLY A 170 13.72 13.58 22.15
C GLY A 170 12.87 12.95 21.04
N LEU A 171 13.20 13.15 19.80
CA LEU A 171 12.53 12.58 18.64
C LEU A 171 13.40 11.47 18.01
N ARG A 172 12.75 10.40 17.58
CA ARG A 172 13.41 9.29 16.86
C ARG A 172 12.70 9.05 15.53
N ILE A 173 13.39 9.28 14.43
CA ILE A 173 12.94 8.92 13.08
C ILE A 173 12.97 7.39 12.92
N ILE A 174 12.06 6.84 12.15
CA ILE A 174 12.09 5.44 11.73
C ILE A 174 13.10 5.34 10.58
N GLU A 175 14.16 4.56 10.79
CA GLU A 175 15.17 4.34 9.78
C GLU A 175 14.61 3.54 8.60
N ARG A 176 15.09 3.89 7.41
CA ARG A 176 14.74 3.20 6.17
C ARG A 176 15.97 2.48 5.63
N PRO A 177 15.86 1.20 5.25
CA PRO A 177 16.97 0.46 4.68
C PRO A 177 17.35 1.01 3.30
N GLU A 178 18.60 0.86 2.90
CA GLU A 178 19.11 1.34 1.61
C GLU A 178 18.44 0.66 0.41
N GLN A 179 17.92 -0.55 0.60
CA GLN A 179 17.19 -1.32 -0.40
C GLN A 179 15.83 -0.72 -0.75
N GLU A 180 15.30 0.13 0.13
CA GLU A 180 13.98 0.75 -0.05
C GLU A 180 14.07 2.02 -0.87
N SER A 181 13.45 2.04 -2.05
CA SER A 181 13.15 3.26 -2.80
C SER A 181 11.84 3.83 -2.32
N ILE A 182 11.90 4.89 -1.53
CA ILE A 182 10.73 5.44 -0.83
C ILE A 182 9.80 6.27 -1.71
N VAL A 183 8.54 6.37 -1.29
CA VAL A 183 7.63 7.45 -1.66
C VAL A 183 7.35 8.28 -0.41
N GLY A 184 8.02 9.42 -0.31
CA GLY A 184 8.04 10.29 0.87
C GLY A 184 6.77 11.14 1.05
N SER A 185 5.60 10.56 0.85
CA SER A 185 4.31 11.26 1.00
C SER A 185 3.86 11.43 2.46
N SER A 186 4.51 10.75 3.39
CA SER A 186 4.28 10.91 4.84
C SER A 186 5.55 10.56 5.61
N ILE A 187 5.72 11.20 6.78
CA ILE A 187 6.85 10.92 7.67
C ILE A 187 6.34 10.44 9.02
N GLN A 188 6.97 9.41 9.57
CA GLN A 188 6.66 8.84 10.87
C GLN A 188 7.87 8.99 11.80
N PHE A 189 7.58 9.29 13.05
CA PHE A 189 8.60 9.38 14.11
C PHE A 189 8.02 8.97 15.46
N ARG A 190 8.88 8.74 16.43
CA ARG A 190 8.51 8.38 17.80
C ARG A 190 8.99 9.45 18.77
N LEU A 191 8.26 9.58 19.87
CA LEU A 191 8.58 10.42 21.02
C LEU A 191 8.72 9.50 22.26
N PRO A 192 9.76 8.68 22.36
CA PRO A 192 9.82 7.54 23.29
C PRO A 192 9.82 7.95 24.77
N SER A 193 10.24 9.20 25.07
CA SER A 193 10.33 9.70 26.45
C SER A 193 9.18 10.65 26.82
N PHE A 194 8.19 10.82 25.94
CA PHE A 194 7.07 11.75 26.19
C PHE A 194 5.89 11.00 26.80
N SER A 195 5.29 11.61 27.83
CA SER A 195 3.98 11.19 28.34
C SER A 195 2.87 11.55 27.36
N GLU A 196 1.70 10.93 27.51
CA GLU A 196 0.50 11.24 26.71
C GLU A 196 0.13 12.73 26.75
N ALA A 197 0.22 13.34 27.94
CA ALA A 197 -0.04 14.77 28.11
C ALA A 197 0.95 15.65 27.32
N GLN A 198 2.22 15.26 27.29
CA GLN A 198 3.24 15.95 26.49
C GLN A 198 3.01 15.76 24.99
N ILE A 199 2.62 14.56 24.55
CA ILE A 199 2.26 14.32 23.15
C ILE A 199 1.04 15.16 22.75
N ALA A 200 0.01 15.21 23.57
CA ALA A 200 -1.17 16.06 23.34
C ALA A 200 -0.79 17.54 23.22
N ALA A 201 0.13 18.03 24.07
CA ALA A 201 0.63 19.39 23.99
C ALA A 201 1.41 19.67 22.68
N VAL A 202 2.24 18.71 22.23
CA VAL A 202 2.94 18.78 20.94
C VAL A 202 1.94 18.87 19.79
N LEU A 203 0.95 17.98 19.75
CA LEU A 203 -0.09 17.99 18.72
C LEU A 203 -0.81 19.33 18.65
N LYS A 204 -1.23 19.86 19.80
CA LYS A 204 -1.89 21.17 19.91
C LYS A 204 -0.98 22.30 19.41
N ALA A 205 0.29 22.30 19.81
CA ALA A 205 1.26 23.33 19.39
C ALA A 205 1.56 23.29 17.89
N CYS A 206 1.60 22.10 17.28
CA CYS A 206 1.77 21.92 15.84
C CYS A 206 0.51 22.36 15.08
N ALA A 207 -0.67 21.96 15.51
CA ALA A 207 -1.93 22.37 14.90
C ALA A 207 -2.10 23.91 14.91
N ALA A 208 -1.72 24.58 15.99
CA ALA A 208 -1.74 26.05 16.09
C ALA A 208 -0.80 26.73 15.07
N ARG A 209 0.14 25.98 14.49
CA ARG A 209 1.08 26.43 13.44
C ARG A 209 0.74 25.90 12.05
N GLY A 210 -0.44 25.28 11.88
CA GLY A 210 -0.88 24.70 10.61
C GLY A 210 -0.23 23.36 10.26
N VAL A 211 0.40 22.68 11.23
CA VAL A 211 0.98 21.35 11.04
C VAL A 211 0.01 20.31 11.61
N ASP A 212 -0.64 19.55 10.71
CA ASP A 212 -1.53 18.46 11.10
C ASP A 212 -0.74 17.16 11.33
N MET A 213 -0.83 16.63 12.55
CA MET A 213 -0.17 15.41 12.96
C MET A 213 -1.18 14.45 13.58
N LYS A 214 -0.96 13.14 13.39
CA LYS A 214 -1.78 12.08 13.98
C LYS A 214 -0.94 11.23 14.93
N TRP A 215 -1.49 10.98 16.11
CA TRP A 215 -0.88 10.08 17.09
C TRP A 215 -1.65 8.76 17.15
N PHE A 216 -0.97 7.66 16.86
CA PHE A 216 -1.57 6.32 16.80
C PHE A 216 -1.52 5.55 18.13
N GLY A 217 -0.95 6.15 19.20
CA GLY A 217 -0.89 5.56 20.53
C GLY A 217 -2.03 6.01 21.47
N GLY A 218 -3.00 6.77 20.99
CA GLY A 218 -4.16 7.20 21.78
C GLY A 218 -5.19 6.09 21.99
N ALA A 219 -6.05 6.27 22.99
CA ALA A 219 -7.14 5.32 23.30
C ALA A 219 -8.14 5.18 22.15
N GLU A 220 -8.35 6.26 21.37
CA GLU A 220 -9.20 6.23 20.17
C GLU A 220 -8.34 6.12 18.91
N PRO A 221 -8.71 5.26 17.95
CA PRO A 221 -7.94 5.10 16.71
C PRO A 221 -8.06 6.34 15.84
N VAL A 222 -6.92 6.86 15.37
CA VAL A 222 -6.87 8.02 14.48
C VAL A 222 -6.63 7.57 13.05
N GLY A 223 -7.64 7.72 12.19
CA GLY A 223 -7.55 7.38 10.78
C GLY A 223 -7.92 5.93 10.44
N PHE A 224 -8.39 5.16 11.41
CA PHE A 224 -9.03 3.86 11.21
C PHE A 224 -10.39 3.85 11.89
N THR A 225 -11.35 3.17 11.27
CA THR A 225 -12.72 3.06 11.78
C THR A 225 -12.97 1.79 12.58
N SER A 226 -12.00 0.89 12.61
CA SER A 226 -12.12 -0.41 13.28
C SER A 226 -11.00 -0.62 14.27
N ARG A 227 -11.32 -1.20 15.42
CA ARG A 227 -10.37 -1.85 16.32
C ARG A 227 -10.32 -3.34 15.95
N TYR A 228 -9.14 -3.91 15.98
CA TYR A 228 -8.94 -5.34 15.90
C TYR A 228 -8.55 -5.79 17.32
N ASP A 229 -9.50 -6.36 18.03
CA ASP A 229 -9.29 -6.98 19.35
C ASP A 229 -8.71 -8.39 19.19
#